data_7fa451a719f8aa5d11d466470e3a7404
#
_entry.id   7fa451a719f8aa5d11d466470e3a7404
#
_cell.length_a   1.000
_cell.length_b   1.000
_cell.length_c   1.000
_cell.angle_alpha   90.00
_cell.angle_beta   90.00
_cell.angle_gamma   90.00
#
_symmetry.space_group_name_H-M   'P 1'
#
loop_
_entity.id
_entity.type
_entity.pdbx_description
1 polymer ?
#
loop_
_entity_poly.entity_id
_entity_poly.type
_entity_poly.pdbx_seq_one_letter_code
_entity_poly.pdbx_strand_id
1 'polypeptide(L)'
;MDLEKYKGYLIDLDGTMYKGKIKIPAAKRFIERLQEKDIPFLFLTNNSTQTPEAVVENLGMNFDIHVGVENVYTTALATADYVADLDENKRKVYAIGELGLKQALMDKGFRFEEVTPDYVVVGLDYDVTYHKFELATLAIKRGAKFIGTNPDTNLPNERGLVPGAGSVIALVE
;
A
#
# COMPACT_ATOMS: atom_id res chain seq x y z
N MET A 1 -13.04 -28.04 -1.84
CA MET A 1 -11.63 -27.59 -1.87
C MET A 1 -11.01 -27.98 -0.54
N ASP A 2 -9.93 -28.71 -0.56
CA ASP A 2 -9.19 -29.11 0.64
C ASP A 2 -8.24 -27.94 1.02
N LEU A 3 -8.62 -27.18 2.05
CA LEU A 3 -7.89 -26.00 2.49
C LEU A 3 -6.60 -26.37 3.24
N GLU A 4 -6.54 -27.56 3.83
CA GLU A 4 -5.41 -28.03 4.63
C GLU A 4 -4.22 -28.47 3.77
N LYS A 5 -4.39 -28.49 2.45
CA LYS A 5 -3.31 -28.78 1.50
C LYS A 5 -2.16 -27.75 1.55
N TYR A 6 -2.45 -26.53 1.98
CA TYR A 6 -1.50 -25.43 2.02
C TYR A 6 -1.24 -24.96 3.45
N LYS A 7 -0.02 -24.51 3.74
CA LYS A 7 0.38 -24.02 5.06
C LYS A 7 -0.18 -22.63 5.39
N GLY A 8 -0.69 -21.90 4.39
CA GLY A 8 -1.27 -20.58 4.53
C GLY A 8 -1.65 -19.99 3.17
N TYR A 9 -2.31 -18.85 3.20
CA TYR A 9 -2.82 -18.18 2.01
C TYR A 9 -2.37 -16.72 1.95
N LEU A 10 -1.86 -16.28 0.80
CA LEU A 10 -1.67 -14.89 0.46
C LEU A 10 -2.80 -14.48 -0.48
N ILE A 11 -3.56 -13.47 -0.12
CA ILE A 11 -4.85 -13.16 -0.75
C ILE A 11 -4.85 -11.68 -1.14
N ASP A 12 -5.05 -11.40 -2.43
CA ASP A 12 -5.28 -10.03 -2.91
C ASP A 12 -6.68 -9.53 -2.50
N LEU A 13 -6.85 -8.22 -2.41
CA LEU A 13 -8.09 -7.58 -1.98
C LEU A 13 -8.96 -7.15 -3.16
N ASP A 14 -8.48 -6.18 -3.96
CA ASP A 14 -9.28 -5.57 -5.03
C ASP A 14 -9.49 -6.52 -6.21
N GLY A 15 -10.75 -6.84 -6.50
CA GLY A 15 -11.12 -7.82 -7.54
C GLY A 15 -11.16 -9.27 -7.04
N THR A 16 -10.62 -9.56 -5.85
CA THR A 16 -10.58 -10.90 -5.24
C THR A 16 -11.55 -11.02 -4.07
N MET A 17 -11.46 -10.14 -3.08
CA MET A 17 -12.34 -10.15 -1.91
C MET A 17 -13.60 -9.31 -2.12
N TYR A 18 -13.49 -8.27 -2.94
CA TYR A 18 -14.58 -7.40 -3.36
C TYR A 18 -14.24 -6.77 -4.73
N LYS A 19 -15.21 -6.12 -5.36
CA LYS A 19 -14.99 -5.34 -6.60
C LYS A 19 -15.60 -3.96 -6.42
N GLY A 20 -14.75 -2.96 -6.13
CA GLY A 20 -15.23 -1.64 -5.72
C GLY A 20 -16.11 -1.75 -4.48
N LYS A 21 -17.41 -1.41 -4.60
CA LYS A 21 -18.40 -1.56 -3.51
C LYS A 21 -19.17 -2.88 -3.54
N ILE A 22 -18.89 -3.74 -4.50
CA ILE A 22 -19.64 -4.99 -4.68
C ILE A 22 -19.05 -6.08 -3.79
N LYS A 23 -19.89 -6.65 -2.91
CA LYS A 23 -19.54 -7.79 -2.07
C LYS A 23 -19.42 -9.07 -2.91
N ILE A 24 -18.41 -9.88 -2.61
CA ILE A 24 -18.26 -11.23 -3.15
C ILE A 24 -18.58 -12.22 -2.03
N PRO A 25 -19.81 -12.79 -1.95
CA PRO A 25 -20.21 -13.63 -0.82
C PRO A 25 -19.35 -14.89 -0.63
N ALA A 26 -18.75 -15.38 -1.72
CA ALA A 26 -17.83 -16.51 -1.65
C ALA A 26 -16.51 -16.15 -0.94
N ALA A 27 -16.06 -14.90 -1.07
CA ALA A 27 -14.83 -14.41 -0.43
C ALA A 27 -14.98 -14.40 1.10
N LYS A 28 -16.08 -13.82 1.63
CA LYS A 28 -16.37 -13.84 3.06
C LYS A 28 -16.35 -15.28 3.60
N ARG A 29 -17.14 -16.18 3.00
CA ARG A 29 -17.20 -17.59 3.41
C ARG A 29 -15.84 -18.30 3.34
N PHE A 30 -14.97 -17.90 2.42
CA PHE A 30 -13.63 -18.43 2.34
C PHE A 30 -12.78 -18.04 3.55
N ILE A 31 -12.83 -16.76 3.96
CA ILE A 31 -12.09 -16.28 5.14
C ILE A 31 -12.62 -16.91 6.42
N GLU A 32 -13.95 -16.97 6.60
CA GLU A 32 -14.58 -17.65 7.74
C GLU A 32 -14.07 -19.10 7.87
N ARG A 33 -13.99 -19.84 6.76
CA ARG A 33 -13.49 -21.21 6.75
C ARG A 33 -11.99 -21.33 7.06
N LEU A 34 -11.17 -20.33 6.70
CA LEU A 34 -9.76 -20.29 7.10
C LEU A 34 -9.64 -20.07 8.61
N GLN A 35 -10.44 -19.13 9.15
CA GLN A 35 -10.48 -18.85 10.58
C GLN A 35 -10.99 -20.04 11.41
N GLU A 36 -12.08 -20.71 10.98
CA GLU A 36 -12.61 -21.90 11.64
C GLU A 36 -11.61 -23.06 11.71
N LYS A 37 -10.65 -23.12 10.79
CA LYS A 37 -9.64 -24.18 10.69
C LYS A 37 -8.26 -23.75 11.19
N ASP A 38 -8.15 -22.56 11.76
CA ASP A 38 -6.88 -21.95 12.19
C ASP A 38 -5.80 -21.95 11.09
N ILE A 39 -6.20 -21.79 9.81
CA ILE A 39 -5.27 -21.74 8.68
C ILE A 39 -4.77 -20.30 8.52
N PRO A 40 -3.45 -20.06 8.58
CA PRO A 40 -2.90 -18.72 8.44
C PRO A 40 -3.22 -18.10 7.08
N PHE A 41 -3.54 -16.83 7.07
CA PHE A 41 -3.68 -16.05 5.84
C PHE A 41 -3.24 -14.60 6.04
N LEU A 42 -2.84 -13.96 4.93
CA LEU A 42 -2.45 -12.57 4.89
C LEU A 42 -3.05 -11.93 3.64
N PHE A 43 -3.72 -10.82 3.82
CA PHE A 43 -4.13 -9.96 2.71
C PHE A 43 -2.95 -9.15 2.22
N LEU A 44 -2.68 -9.22 0.92
CA LEU A 44 -1.71 -8.41 0.22
C LEU A 44 -2.44 -7.43 -0.68
N THR A 45 -2.06 -6.16 -0.64
CA THR A 45 -2.67 -5.16 -1.52
C THR A 45 -1.64 -4.18 -2.07
N ASN A 46 -1.76 -3.85 -3.36
CA ASN A 46 -0.97 -2.80 -4.02
C ASN A 46 -1.39 -1.39 -3.57
N ASN A 47 -2.48 -1.26 -2.82
CA ASN A 47 -2.94 0.03 -2.33
C ASN A 47 -2.02 0.55 -1.22
N SER A 48 -1.36 1.69 -1.46
CA SER A 48 -0.51 2.40 -0.49
C SER A 48 -1.22 3.56 0.20
N THR A 49 -2.50 3.81 -0.12
CA THR A 49 -3.20 5.02 0.35
C THR A 49 -3.73 4.89 1.77
N GLN A 50 -4.05 3.67 2.20
CA GLN A 50 -4.69 3.38 3.49
C GLN A 50 -3.73 2.70 4.46
N THR A 51 -3.94 2.94 5.76
CA THR A 51 -3.27 2.17 6.81
C THR A 51 -3.91 0.78 6.95
N PRO A 52 -3.22 -0.22 7.54
CA PRO A 52 -3.83 -1.52 7.82
C PRO A 52 -5.13 -1.44 8.61
N GLU A 53 -5.21 -0.54 9.60
CA GLU A 53 -6.41 -0.32 10.42
C GLU A 53 -7.58 0.15 9.55
N ALA A 54 -7.35 1.10 8.65
CA ALA A 54 -8.39 1.59 7.72
C ALA A 54 -8.86 0.48 6.76
N VAL A 55 -7.95 -0.39 6.32
CA VAL A 55 -8.30 -1.55 5.50
C VAL A 55 -9.18 -2.53 6.29
N VAL A 56 -8.81 -2.85 7.53
CA VAL A 56 -9.57 -3.75 8.41
C VAL A 56 -10.97 -3.17 8.69
N GLU A 57 -11.05 -1.88 9.00
CA GLU A 57 -12.32 -1.20 9.23
C GLU A 57 -13.22 -1.26 7.97
N ASN A 58 -12.66 -0.99 6.80
CA ASN A 58 -13.37 -1.09 5.53
C ASN A 58 -13.88 -2.52 5.25
N LEU A 59 -13.06 -3.54 5.49
CA LEU A 59 -13.44 -4.94 5.34
C LEU A 59 -14.61 -5.31 6.26
N GLY A 60 -14.56 -4.89 7.53
CA GLY A 60 -15.62 -5.13 8.51
C GLY A 60 -16.91 -4.41 8.15
N MET A 61 -16.86 -3.10 7.96
CA MET A 61 -18.05 -2.27 7.77
C MET A 61 -18.74 -2.50 6.42
N ASN A 62 -17.96 -2.60 5.34
CA ASN A 62 -18.53 -2.64 4.00
C ASN A 62 -18.69 -4.07 3.44
N PHE A 63 -17.89 -5.03 3.90
CA PHE A 63 -17.88 -6.39 3.34
C PHE A 63 -18.22 -7.49 4.35
N ASP A 64 -18.39 -7.13 5.64
CA ASP A 64 -18.67 -8.06 6.72
C ASP A 64 -17.58 -9.16 6.84
N ILE A 65 -16.32 -8.75 6.66
CA ILE A 65 -15.12 -9.58 6.80
C ILE A 65 -14.35 -9.05 8.00
N HIS A 66 -14.35 -9.83 9.09
CA HIS A 66 -13.74 -9.42 10.36
C HIS A 66 -12.38 -10.11 10.55
N VAL A 67 -11.33 -9.31 10.54
CA VAL A 67 -9.93 -9.74 10.65
C VAL A 67 -9.15 -8.74 11.51
N GLY A 68 -7.95 -9.12 11.97
CA GLY A 68 -7.05 -8.22 12.67
C GLY A 68 -6.10 -7.48 11.72
N VAL A 69 -5.44 -6.45 12.22
CA VAL A 69 -4.45 -5.67 11.45
C VAL A 69 -3.25 -6.53 11.02
N GLU A 70 -2.93 -7.56 11.80
CA GLU A 70 -1.90 -8.55 11.51
C GLU A 70 -2.19 -9.39 10.24
N ASN A 71 -3.44 -9.40 9.79
CA ASN A 71 -3.84 -10.06 8.55
C ASN A 71 -3.72 -9.16 7.30
N VAL A 72 -3.21 -7.93 7.44
CA VAL A 72 -3.13 -6.98 6.32
C VAL A 72 -1.70 -6.51 6.12
N TYR A 73 -1.18 -6.70 4.91
CA TYR A 73 0.12 -6.19 4.50
C TYR A 73 -0.03 -5.39 3.20
N THR A 74 0.12 -4.08 3.33
CA THR A 74 -0.04 -3.14 2.21
C THR A 74 1.30 -2.89 1.51
N THR A 75 1.25 -2.42 0.26
CA THR A 75 2.48 -1.98 -0.41
C THR A 75 3.15 -0.79 0.29
N ALA A 76 2.39 -0.01 1.09
CA ALA A 76 2.95 1.02 1.96
C ALA A 76 3.89 0.43 3.02
N LEU A 77 3.46 -0.63 3.71
CA LEU A 77 4.30 -1.35 4.67
C LEU A 77 5.51 -1.98 3.99
N ALA A 78 5.29 -2.68 2.87
CA ALA A 78 6.38 -3.30 2.11
C ALA A 78 7.43 -2.28 1.66
N THR A 79 6.98 -1.10 1.20
CA THR A 79 7.87 -0.01 0.80
C THR A 79 8.65 0.54 1.99
N ALA A 80 7.99 0.77 3.13
CA ALA A 80 8.63 1.28 4.33
C ALA A 80 9.65 0.28 4.90
N ASP A 81 9.33 -1.01 4.91
CA ASP A 81 10.27 -2.09 5.29
C ASP A 81 11.49 -2.08 4.37
N TYR A 82 11.27 -2.10 3.06
CA TYR A 82 12.35 -2.09 2.08
C TYR A 82 13.28 -0.88 2.24
N VAL A 83 12.72 0.32 2.39
CA VAL A 83 13.52 1.55 2.53
C VAL A 83 14.29 1.56 3.85
N ALA A 84 13.70 1.04 4.93
CA ALA A 84 14.37 0.94 6.24
C ALA A 84 15.57 -0.02 6.22
N ASP A 85 15.49 -1.08 5.42
CA ASP A 85 16.54 -2.10 5.28
C ASP A 85 17.71 -1.66 4.38
N LEU A 86 17.53 -0.58 3.58
CA LEU A 86 18.59 -0.12 2.67
C LEU A 86 19.80 0.47 3.39
N ASP A 87 19.57 1.26 4.43
CA ASP A 87 20.64 1.88 5.24
C ASP A 87 20.06 2.35 6.59
N GLU A 88 20.50 1.74 7.69
CA GLU A 88 20.02 2.08 9.03
C GLU A 88 20.35 3.51 9.50
N ASN A 89 21.33 4.16 8.88
CA ASN A 89 21.76 5.52 9.22
C ASN A 89 21.02 6.60 8.44
N LYS A 90 20.26 6.23 7.41
CA LYS A 90 19.52 7.14 6.55
C LYS A 90 18.03 7.08 6.90
N ARG A 91 17.50 8.17 7.45
CA ARG A 91 16.12 8.25 7.95
C ARG A 91 15.38 9.52 7.52
N LYS A 92 15.86 10.21 6.48
CA LYS A 92 15.20 11.37 5.92
C LYS A 92 14.50 10.99 4.62
N VAL A 93 13.21 11.30 4.51
CA VAL A 93 12.40 10.93 3.35
C VAL A 93 11.58 12.12 2.86
N TYR A 94 11.52 12.29 1.55
CA TYR A 94 10.48 13.06 0.89
C TYR A 94 9.46 12.07 0.31
N ALA A 95 8.17 12.24 0.64
CA ALA A 95 7.15 11.31 0.21
C ALA A 95 6.01 12.01 -0.53
N ILE A 96 5.69 11.51 -1.72
CA ILE A 96 4.44 11.78 -2.43
C ILE A 96 3.55 10.57 -2.24
N GLY A 97 2.41 10.74 -1.58
CA GLY A 97 1.48 9.66 -1.26
C GLY A 97 0.51 10.04 -0.16
N GLU A 98 -0.45 9.17 0.05
CA GLU A 98 -1.50 9.32 1.06
C GLU A 98 -1.05 8.88 2.46
N LEU A 99 -1.97 8.95 3.42
CA LEU A 99 -1.72 8.67 4.84
C LEU A 99 -1.09 7.29 5.07
N GLY A 100 -1.54 6.25 4.36
CA GLY A 100 -1.01 4.88 4.52
C GLY A 100 0.50 4.82 4.34
N LEU A 101 1.01 5.43 3.26
CA LEU A 101 2.45 5.47 3.00
C LEU A 101 3.21 6.32 4.02
N LYS A 102 2.67 7.50 4.35
CA LYS A 102 3.31 8.42 5.31
C LYS A 102 3.40 7.79 6.70
N GLN A 103 2.32 7.15 7.16
CA GLN A 103 2.30 6.49 8.46
C GLN A 103 3.30 5.33 8.49
N ALA A 104 3.30 4.46 7.49
CA ALA A 104 4.23 3.33 7.42
C ALA A 104 5.71 3.78 7.49
N LEU A 105 6.06 4.88 6.81
CA LEU A 105 7.40 5.46 6.89
C LEU A 105 7.71 6.02 8.28
N MET A 106 6.77 6.74 8.91
CA MET A 106 6.95 7.25 10.28
C MET A 106 7.14 6.13 11.30
N ASP A 107 6.38 5.04 11.19
CA ASP A 107 6.47 3.88 12.07
C ASP A 107 7.83 3.17 11.97
N LYS A 108 8.52 3.30 10.82
CA LYS A 108 9.90 2.85 10.62
C LYS A 108 10.97 3.90 11.03
N GLY A 109 10.55 4.98 11.68
CA GLY A 109 11.44 6.01 12.20
C GLY A 109 11.93 7.03 11.17
N PHE A 110 11.30 7.09 9.99
CA PHE A 110 11.62 8.13 9.01
C PHE A 110 11.08 9.49 9.42
N ARG A 111 11.84 10.54 9.07
CA ARG A 111 11.44 11.94 9.23
C ARG A 111 11.29 12.57 7.86
N PHE A 112 10.22 13.33 7.67
CA PHE A 112 10.00 14.04 6.41
C PHE A 112 10.97 15.21 6.27
N GLU A 113 11.58 15.31 5.09
CA GLU A 113 12.58 16.30 4.74
C GLU A 113 12.42 16.70 3.27
N GLU A 114 12.29 17.99 3.00
CA GLU A 114 12.03 18.49 1.64
C GLU A 114 13.31 18.89 0.88
N VAL A 115 14.35 19.32 1.60
CA VAL A 115 15.53 19.94 0.96
C VAL A 115 16.62 18.91 0.68
N THR A 116 16.93 18.08 1.67
CA THR A 116 18.02 17.09 1.60
C THR A 116 17.59 15.71 2.10
N PRO A 117 16.54 15.13 1.51
CA PRO A 117 16.13 13.78 1.90
C PRO A 117 17.17 12.75 1.43
N ASP A 118 17.26 11.63 2.15
CA ASP A 118 18.04 10.46 1.73
C ASP A 118 17.29 9.67 0.64
N TYR A 119 15.95 9.67 0.73
CA TYR A 119 15.05 8.94 -0.14
C TYR A 119 13.91 9.83 -0.64
N VAL A 120 13.50 9.61 -1.89
CA VAL A 120 12.23 10.09 -2.44
C VAL A 120 11.35 8.87 -2.68
N VAL A 121 10.24 8.80 -1.95
CA VAL A 121 9.28 7.69 -2.05
C VAL A 121 7.98 8.17 -2.64
N VAL A 122 7.54 7.56 -3.74
CA VAL A 122 6.36 7.99 -4.49
C VAL A 122 5.36 6.85 -4.59
N GLY A 123 4.13 7.13 -4.21
CA GLY A 123 2.95 6.28 -4.36
C GLY A 123 1.77 7.05 -4.91
N LEU A 124 0.59 6.45 -4.83
CA LEU A 124 -0.64 7.13 -5.23
C LEU A 124 -0.95 8.27 -4.25
N ASP A 125 -1.17 9.46 -4.81
CA ASP A 125 -1.53 10.69 -4.11
C ASP A 125 -2.65 11.37 -4.90
N TYR A 126 -3.81 11.58 -4.28
CA TYR A 126 -4.97 12.20 -4.92
C TYR A 126 -4.90 13.72 -4.97
N ASP A 127 -3.93 14.32 -4.26
CA ASP A 127 -3.70 15.76 -4.21
C ASP A 127 -2.30 16.12 -4.74
N VAL A 128 -1.93 15.56 -5.90
CA VAL A 128 -0.66 15.87 -6.56
C VAL A 128 -0.63 17.31 -7.05
N THR A 129 0.52 17.97 -6.88
CA THR A 129 0.76 19.32 -7.37
C THR A 129 2.09 19.41 -8.10
N TYR A 130 2.25 20.40 -8.98
CA TYR A 130 3.53 20.67 -9.63
C TYR A 130 4.66 20.85 -8.59
N HIS A 131 4.38 21.53 -7.48
CA HIS A 131 5.37 21.77 -6.42
C HIS A 131 5.85 20.46 -5.77
N LYS A 132 4.95 19.50 -5.53
CA LYS A 132 5.36 18.18 -5.02
C LYS A 132 6.33 17.48 -5.98
N PHE A 133 6.06 17.52 -7.29
CA PHE A 133 6.94 16.94 -8.31
C PHE A 133 8.26 17.69 -8.44
N GLU A 134 8.24 19.03 -8.38
CA GLU A 134 9.46 19.86 -8.39
C GLU A 134 10.41 19.46 -7.25
N LEU A 135 9.92 19.38 -6.01
CA LEU A 135 10.72 18.99 -4.86
C LEU A 135 11.30 17.57 -5.01
N ALA A 136 10.47 16.62 -5.44
CA ALA A 136 10.90 15.23 -5.67
C ALA A 136 12.01 15.16 -6.72
N THR A 137 11.80 15.78 -7.89
CA THR A 137 12.77 15.80 -9.00
C THR A 137 14.10 16.44 -8.58
N LEU A 138 14.04 17.59 -7.88
CA LEU A 138 15.25 18.27 -7.40
C LEU A 138 16.00 17.42 -6.36
N ALA A 139 15.29 16.73 -5.47
CA ALA A 139 15.91 15.84 -4.48
C ALA A 139 16.60 14.65 -5.14
N ILE A 140 15.95 14.01 -6.12
CA ILE A 140 16.52 12.90 -6.90
C ILE A 140 17.78 13.35 -7.64
N LYS A 141 17.74 14.52 -8.31
CA LYS A 141 18.92 15.08 -9.00
C LYS A 141 20.07 15.43 -8.05
N ARG A 142 19.80 15.67 -6.77
CA ARG A 142 20.80 15.90 -5.72
C ARG A 142 21.35 14.58 -5.13
N GLY A 143 20.86 13.43 -5.57
CA GLY A 143 21.34 12.11 -5.17
C GLY A 143 20.46 11.36 -4.17
N ALA A 144 19.26 11.84 -3.85
CA ALA A 144 18.29 11.07 -3.09
C ALA A 144 17.90 9.81 -3.88
N LYS A 145 17.85 8.65 -3.21
CA LYS A 145 17.44 7.41 -3.86
C LYS A 145 15.93 7.42 -4.12
N PHE A 146 15.55 7.15 -5.36
CA PHE A 146 14.15 7.10 -5.78
C PHE A 146 13.54 5.71 -5.60
N ILE A 147 12.33 5.64 -5.01
CA ILE A 147 11.57 4.42 -4.79
C ILE A 147 10.09 4.68 -5.14
N GLY A 148 9.54 3.86 -6.04
CA GLY A 148 8.11 3.80 -6.32
C GLY A 148 7.43 2.68 -5.55
N THR A 149 6.18 2.89 -5.09
CA THR A 149 5.45 1.87 -4.33
C THR A 149 4.99 0.69 -5.19
N ASN A 150 4.48 0.96 -6.40
CA ASN A 150 4.11 -0.05 -7.38
C ASN A 150 4.06 0.56 -8.79
N PRO A 151 4.24 -0.23 -9.85
CA PRO A 151 4.31 0.26 -11.24
C PRO A 151 2.94 0.40 -11.92
N ASP A 152 1.82 0.12 -11.26
CA ASP A 152 0.50 0.10 -11.88
C ASP A 152 0.11 1.49 -12.37
N THR A 153 0.07 1.68 -13.68
CA THR A 153 -0.26 2.97 -14.30
C THR A 153 -1.74 3.31 -14.22
N ASN A 154 -2.58 2.30 -14.02
CA ASN A 154 -4.03 2.46 -13.97
C ASN A 154 -4.61 1.80 -12.71
N LEU A 155 -5.65 2.43 -12.18
CA LEU A 155 -6.44 1.95 -11.07
C LEU A 155 -7.92 1.87 -11.50
N PRO A 156 -8.59 0.71 -11.41
CA PRO A 156 -10.02 0.63 -11.69
C PRO A 156 -10.84 1.24 -10.56
N ASN A 157 -11.81 2.07 -10.91
CA ASN A 157 -12.83 2.57 -9.99
C ASN A 157 -14.22 2.52 -10.63
N GLU A 158 -15.26 3.05 -9.95
CA GLU A 158 -16.64 3.05 -10.41
C GLU A 158 -16.85 3.84 -11.71
N ARG A 159 -15.99 4.79 -12.04
CA ARG A 159 -16.03 5.63 -13.25
C ARG A 159 -15.22 5.07 -14.41
N GLY A 160 -14.40 4.04 -14.16
CA GLY A 160 -13.51 3.45 -15.15
C GLY A 160 -12.07 3.35 -14.69
N LEU A 161 -11.12 3.31 -15.63
CA LEU A 161 -9.69 3.32 -15.34
C LEU A 161 -9.22 4.75 -15.10
N VAL A 162 -8.64 4.99 -13.92
CA VAL A 162 -8.03 6.26 -13.53
C VAL A 162 -6.53 6.09 -13.32
N PRO A 163 -5.73 7.17 -13.29
CA PRO A 163 -4.29 7.05 -13.03
C PRO A 163 -3.99 6.35 -11.70
N GLY A 164 -3.11 5.34 -11.74
CA GLY A 164 -2.60 4.63 -10.59
C GLY A 164 -1.27 5.20 -10.08
N ALA A 165 -0.64 4.53 -9.12
CA ALA A 165 0.63 4.94 -8.54
C ALA A 165 1.74 5.07 -9.59
N GLY A 166 1.81 4.14 -10.55
CA GLY A 166 2.79 4.18 -11.64
C GLY A 166 2.69 5.43 -12.51
N SER A 167 1.50 6.02 -12.69
CA SER A 167 1.34 7.30 -13.40
C SER A 167 1.93 8.47 -12.63
N VAL A 168 1.81 8.48 -11.30
CA VAL A 168 2.43 9.50 -10.42
C VAL A 168 3.94 9.32 -10.38
N ILE A 169 4.41 8.08 -10.32
CA ILE A 169 5.83 7.70 -10.33
C ILE A 169 6.51 8.17 -11.63
N ALA A 170 5.90 7.92 -12.78
CA ALA A 170 6.44 8.28 -14.09
C ALA A 170 6.64 9.80 -14.29
N LEU A 171 5.98 10.65 -13.49
CA LEU A 171 6.18 12.10 -13.56
C LEU A 171 7.50 12.59 -12.94
N VAL A 172 8.13 11.78 -12.09
CA VAL A 172 9.38 12.12 -11.37
C VAL A 172 10.55 11.22 -11.76
N GLU A 173 10.32 10.14 -12.51
CA GLU A 173 11.34 9.24 -13.06
C GLU A 173 12.07 9.91 -14.24
#